data_89ada283c9c08335d5672d2e494ee6e7
#
_entry.id   89ada283c9c08335d5672d2e494ee6e7
#
_cell.length_a   1.000
_cell.length_b   1.000
_cell.length_c   1.000
_cell.angle_alpha   90.00
_cell.angle_beta   90.00
_cell.angle_gamma   90.00
#
_symmetry.space_group_name_H-M   'P 1'
#
loop_
_entity.id
_entity.type
_entity.pdbx_description
1 polymer ?
#
loop_
_entity_poly.entity_id
_entity_poly.type
_entity_poly.pdbx_seq_one_letter_code
_entity_poly.pdbx_strand_id
1 'polypeptide(L)'
;ASTHEALKKVGAIIERPNFYPYMTALQNLKLVCKIKDVEEDKIEEKLELVGLLERKDSKFKTYSLGMKQRLAIASALLNDPEILILDEPTNGLDPQGIHQIREIIKTIAAKGTTILLASHLLDEVEKVCTHVVILRKGEKLYSGRVDSLKASFGFFELKTSDIDTLHSFLKGNEHFGEIKIENGLLTAFLNTELDAQKLNKLLFENGIVVSHLVKRKESLEEQFLELTKNAKA
;
A
#
# COMPACT_ATOMS: atom_id res chain seq x y z
N ALA A 1 28.72 2.37 -15.49
CA ALA A 1 27.69 2.05 -16.49
C ALA A 1 27.19 3.33 -17.11
N SER A 2 26.97 3.38 -18.43
CA SER A 2 26.34 4.55 -19.06
C SER A 2 24.88 4.68 -18.58
N THR A 3 24.33 5.90 -18.54
CA THR A 3 22.91 6.15 -18.18
C THR A 3 21.98 5.26 -19.02
N HIS A 4 22.31 5.01 -20.27
CA HIS A 4 21.53 4.19 -21.18
C HIS A 4 21.49 2.70 -20.76
N GLU A 5 22.58 2.15 -20.27
CA GLU A 5 22.63 0.76 -19.79
C GLU A 5 21.85 0.59 -18.49
N ALA A 6 21.88 1.57 -17.59
CA ALA A 6 21.07 1.54 -16.38
C ALA A 6 19.56 1.55 -16.69
N LEU A 7 19.13 2.33 -17.70
CA LEU A 7 17.73 2.39 -18.12
C LEU A 7 17.21 1.06 -18.72
N LYS A 8 18.08 0.24 -19.32
CA LYS A 8 17.68 -1.10 -19.81
C LYS A 8 17.21 -2.03 -18.68
N LYS A 9 17.63 -1.78 -17.44
CA LYS A 9 17.26 -2.54 -16.25
C LYS A 9 16.03 -2.00 -15.52
N VAL A 10 15.38 -0.98 -16.08
CA VAL A 10 14.23 -0.32 -15.48
C VAL A 10 13.01 -0.53 -16.37
N GLY A 11 11.93 -0.99 -15.76
CA GLY A 11 10.57 -0.88 -16.30
C GLY A 11 9.86 0.28 -15.67
N ALA A 12 9.07 1.04 -16.43
CA ALA A 12 8.33 2.17 -15.86
C ALA A 12 6.95 2.30 -16.49
N ILE A 13 5.98 2.69 -15.66
CA ILE A 13 4.66 3.16 -16.07
C ILE A 13 4.49 4.53 -15.41
N ILE A 14 4.27 5.55 -16.27
CA ILE A 14 4.05 6.93 -15.82
C ILE A 14 2.64 7.32 -16.27
N GLU A 15 1.77 7.62 -15.30
CA GLU A 15 0.37 8.00 -15.47
C GLU A 15 -0.47 6.99 -16.27
N ARG A 16 -0.63 7.19 -17.57
CA ARG A 16 -1.55 6.41 -18.40
C ARG A 16 -0.83 5.58 -19.46
N PRO A 17 -1.25 4.32 -19.67
CA PRO A 17 -0.68 3.48 -20.70
C PRO A 17 -1.03 4.03 -22.11
N ASN A 18 0.01 4.36 -22.89
CA ASN A 18 -0.11 4.84 -24.26
C ASN A 18 0.09 3.69 -25.25
N PHE A 19 -1.00 3.03 -25.61
CA PHE A 19 -1.02 2.00 -26.61
C PHE A 19 -1.89 2.40 -27.82
N TYR A 20 -1.65 1.77 -28.97
CA TYR A 20 -2.44 2.00 -30.17
C TYR A 20 -3.83 1.37 -30.01
N PRO A 21 -4.93 2.16 -30.04
CA PRO A 21 -6.27 1.69 -29.69
C PRO A 21 -6.82 0.60 -30.60
N TYR A 22 -6.41 0.61 -31.87
CA TYR A 22 -6.90 -0.30 -32.90
C TYR A 22 -6.06 -1.57 -33.07
N MET A 23 -4.88 -1.61 -32.45
CA MET A 23 -4.03 -2.79 -32.36
C MET A 23 -4.51 -3.71 -31.22
N THR A 24 -4.23 -5.01 -31.36
CA THR A 24 -4.46 -5.97 -30.28
C THR A 24 -3.42 -5.78 -29.16
N ALA A 25 -3.64 -6.40 -28.00
CA ALA A 25 -2.63 -6.40 -26.94
C ALA A 25 -1.31 -7.01 -27.43
N LEU A 26 -1.37 -8.15 -28.10
CA LEU A 26 -0.21 -8.82 -28.68
C LEU A 26 0.54 -7.92 -29.66
N GLN A 27 -0.17 -7.24 -30.57
CA GLN A 27 0.45 -6.32 -31.53
C GLN A 27 1.14 -5.12 -30.83
N ASN A 28 0.48 -4.55 -29.82
CA ASN A 28 1.08 -3.47 -29.03
C ASN A 28 2.37 -3.93 -28.31
N LEU A 29 2.35 -5.11 -27.67
CA LEU A 29 3.53 -5.61 -26.98
C LEU A 29 4.67 -5.98 -27.96
N LYS A 30 4.37 -6.53 -29.12
CA LYS A 30 5.36 -6.75 -30.21
C LYS A 30 6.03 -5.45 -30.64
N LEU A 31 5.26 -4.37 -30.75
CA LEU A 31 5.84 -3.06 -31.06
C LEU A 31 6.78 -2.59 -29.94
N VAL A 32 6.38 -2.77 -28.67
CA VAL A 32 7.23 -2.43 -27.52
C VAL A 32 8.50 -3.27 -27.50
N CYS A 33 8.44 -4.57 -27.81
CA CYS A 33 9.62 -5.43 -27.94
C CYS A 33 10.61 -4.85 -28.94
N LYS A 34 10.14 -4.44 -30.12
CA LYS A 34 10.99 -3.82 -31.16
C LYS A 34 11.61 -2.50 -30.69
N ILE A 35 10.87 -1.67 -29.94
CA ILE A 35 11.40 -0.40 -29.41
C ILE A 35 12.46 -0.65 -28.34
N LYS A 36 12.23 -1.64 -27.48
CA LYS A 36 13.16 -2.00 -26.39
C LYS A 36 14.32 -2.89 -26.80
N ASP A 37 14.32 -3.40 -28.04
CA ASP A 37 15.27 -4.37 -28.55
C ASP A 37 15.31 -5.64 -27.69
N VAL A 38 14.13 -6.23 -27.44
CA VAL A 38 13.94 -7.47 -26.67
C VAL A 38 13.14 -8.48 -27.49
N GLU A 39 13.35 -9.76 -27.20
CA GLU A 39 12.67 -10.87 -27.88
C GLU A 39 11.16 -10.89 -27.59
N GLU A 40 10.38 -11.39 -28.58
CA GLU A 40 8.93 -11.50 -28.48
C GLU A 40 8.46 -12.75 -27.69
N ASP A 41 9.35 -13.68 -27.41
CA ASP A 41 9.07 -14.98 -26.76
C ASP A 41 8.47 -14.83 -25.34
N LYS A 42 8.78 -13.75 -24.65
CA LYS A 42 8.30 -13.47 -23.30
C LYS A 42 6.91 -12.83 -23.23
N ILE A 43 6.33 -12.42 -24.36
CA ILE A 43 5.06 -11.68 -24.37
C ILE A 43 3.95 -12.50 -23.72
N GLU A 44 3.82 -13.78 -24.05
CA GLU A 44 2.73 -14.62 -23.52
C GLU A 44 2.90 -14.86 -22.02
N GLU A 45 4.12 -15.10 -21.53
CA GLU A 45 4.42 -15.20 -20.11
C GLU A 45 4.00 -13.92 -19.35
N LYS A 46 4.31 -12.73 -19.89
CA LYS A 46 3.94 -11.48 -19.23
C LYS A 46 2.44 -11.20 -19.29
N LEU A 47 1.78 -11.61 -20.38
CA LEU A 47 0.32 -11.53 -20.46
C LEU A 47 -0.38 -12.49 -19.50
N GLU A 48 0.15 -13.70 -19.32
CA GLU A 48 -0.34 -14.66 -18.34
C GLU A 48 -0.19 -14.13 -16.90
N LEU A 49 1.00 -13.60 -16.56
CA LEU A 49 1.27 -13.01 -15.25
C LEU A 49 0.26 -11.92 -14.86
N VAL A 50 -0.19 -11.13 -15.83
CA VAL A 50 -1.18 -10.07 -15.58
C VAL A 50 -2.61 -10.50 -15.86
N GLY A 51 -2.86 -11.78 -16.18
CA GLY A 51 -4.20 -12.35 -16.43
C GLY A 51 -4.87 -11.79 -17.69
N LEU A 52 -4.10 -11.59 -18.75
CA LEU A 52 -4.59 -11.08 -20.05
C LEU A 52 -4.30 -12.00 -21.24
N LEU A 53 -3.76 -13.21 -21.03
CA LEU A 53 -3.41 -14.11 -22.12
C LEU A 53 -4.60 -14.43 -23.03
N GLU A 54 -5.74 -14.77 -22.46
CA GLU A 54 -7.00 -15.06 -23.20
C GLU A 54 -7.57 -13.86 -23.97
N ARG A 55 -7.05 -12.68 -23.68
CA ARG A 55 -7.49 -11.43 -24.32
C ARG A 55 -6.45 -10.84 -25.28
N LYS A 56 -5.33 -11.56 -25.53
CA LYS A 56 -4.20 -11.07 -26.33
C LYS A 56 -4.56 -10.56 -27.72
N ASP A 57 -5.58 -11.17 -28.34
CA ASP A 57 -6.06 -10.83 -29.69
C ASP A 57 -7.21 -9.80 -29.70
N SER A 58 -7.64 -9.33 -28.52
CA SER A 58 -8.64 -8.27 -28.40
C SER A 58 -8.01 -6.89 -28.59
N LYS A 59 -8.71 -5.99 -29.31
CA LYS A 59 -8.22 -4.62 -29.56
C LYS A 59 -8.15 -3.82 -28.26
N PHE A 60 -7.08 -3.06 -28.07
CA PHE A 60 -6.84 -2.28 -26.85
C PHE A 60 -7.99 -1.32 -26.51
N LYS A 61 -8.65 -0.74 -27.52
CA LYS A 61 -9.81 0.14 -27.29
C LYS A 61 -10.97 -0.54 -26.56
N THR A 62 -11.06 -1.87 -26.60
CA THR A 62 -12.13 -2.65 -25.93
C THR A 62 -11.78 -3.05 -24.51
N TYR A 63 -10.59 -2.70 -24.03
CA TYR A 63 -10.13 -3.02 -22.69
C TYR A 63 -10.76 -2.08 -21.66
N SER A 64 -11.15 -2.62 -20.51
CA SER A 64 -11.47 -1.82 -19.33
C SER A 64 -10.23 -1.07 -18.82
N LEU A 65 -10.41 -0.09 -17.95
CA LEU A 65 -9.29 0.65 -17.37
C LEU A 65 -8.31 -0.29 -16.64
N GLY A 66 -8.81 -1.23 -15.84
CA GLY A 66 -7.99 -2.22 -15.16
C GLY A 66 -7.24 -3.17 -16.10
N MET A 67 -7.85 -3.56 -17.23
CA MET A 67 -7.16 -4.35 -18.27
C MET A 67 -6.05 -3.53 -18.94
N LYS A 68 -6.28 -2.25 -19.21
CA LYS A 68 -5.28 -1.34 -19.78
C LYS A 68 -4.09 -1.18 -18.83
N GLN A 69 -4.34 -1.01 -17.55
CA GLN A 69 -3.30 -0.88 -16.54
C GLN A 69 -2.48 -2.17 -16.41
N ARG A 70 -3.13 -3.34 -16.43
CA ARG A 70 -2.45 -4.63 -16.40
C ARG A 70 -1.59 -4.86 -17.64
N LEU A 71 -2.06 -4.44 -18.83
CA LEU A 71 -1.24 -4.50 -20.04
C LEU A 71 -0.02 -3.60 -19.98
N ALA A 72 -0.13 -2.42 -19.35
CA ALA A 72 1.01 -1.53 -19.13
C ALA A 72 2.07 -2.18 -18.22
N ILE A 73 1.63 -2.87 -17.16
CA ILE A 73 2.55 -3.63 -16.30
C ILE A 73 3.25 -4.72 -17.12
N ALA A 74 2.52 -5.50 -17.94
CA ALA A 74 3.13 -6.50 -18.80
C ALA A 74 4.18 -5.89 -19.74
N SER A 75 3.87 -4.74 -20.35
CA SER A 75 4.80 -3.99 -21.22
C SER A 75 6.07 -3.52 -20.49
N ALA A 76 5.93 -3.07 -19.24
CA ALA A 76 7.06 -2.65 -18.43
C ALA A 76 7.98 -3.81 -18.05
N LEU A 77 7.45 -5.03 -18.01
CA LEU A 77 8.17 -6.26 -17.63
C LEU A 77 8.85 -6.99 -18.79
N LEU A 78 8.68 -6.58 -20.05
CA LEU A 78 9.19 -7.30 -21.22
C LEU A 78 10.72 -7.47 -21.22
N ASN A 79 11.45 -6.54 -20.64
CA ASN A 79 12.92 -6.58 -20.53
C ASN A 79 13.42 -7.17 -19.20
N ASP A 80 12.57 -7.89 -18.43
CA ASP A 80 12.88 -8.43 -17.10
C ASP A 80 13.64 -7.45 -16.22
N PRO A 81 13.04 -6.31 -15.89
CA PRO A 81 13.73 -5.24 -15.20
C PRO A 81 14.10 -5.63 -13.76
N GLU A 82 15.25 -5.13 -13.29
CA GLU A 82 15.63 -5.22 -11.87
C GLU A 82 14.81 -4.24 -11.00
N ILE A 83 14.37 -3.14 -11.60
CA ILE A 83 13.57 -2.09 -10.94
C ILE A 83 12.32 -1.82 -11.79
N LEU A 84 11.16 -1.83 -11.14
CA LEU A 84 9.88 -1.45 -11.75
C LEU A 84 9.33 -0.20 -11.06
N ILE A 85 9.09 0.86 -11.85
CA ILE A 85 8.52 2.12 -11.36
C ILE A 85 7.04 2.18 -11.79
N LEU A 86 6.16 2.35 -10.82
CA LEU A 86 4.72 2.42 -11.00
C LEU A 86 4.19 3.74 -10.42
N ASP A 87 3.71 4.61 -11.29
CA ASP A 87 3.09 5.87 -10.89
C ASP A 87 1.58 5.75 -10.93
N GLU A 88 0.93 5.85 -9.76
CA GLU A 88 -0.52 5.74 -9.53
C GLU A 88 -1.17 4.52 -10.24
N PRO A 89 -0.65 3.27 -10.10
CA PRO A 89 -1.11 2.13 -10.90
C PRO A 89 -2.54 1.69 -10.60
N THR A 90 -3.13 2.15 -9.49
CA THR A 90 -4.49 1.80 -9.06
C THR A 90 -5.49 2.93 -9.24
N ASN A 91 -5.04 4.09 -9.77
CA ASN A 91 -5.89 5.27 -9.88
C ASN A 91 -7.10 5.03 -10.81
N GLY A 92 -8.29 5.35 -10.32
CA GLY A 92 -9.56 5.22 -11.07
C GLY A 92 -10.06 3.78 -11.23
N LEU A 93 -9.44 2.79 -10.60
CA LEU A 93 -9.91 1.41 -10.60
C LEU A 93 -10.99 1.19 -9.54
N ASP A 94 -11.85 0.23 -9.81
CA ASP A 94 -12.78 -0.32 -8.84
C ASP A 94 -12.02 -1.20 -7.79
N PRO A 95 -12.65 -1.55 -6.65
CA PRO A 95 -11.99 -2.34 -5.61
C PRO A 95 -11.44 -3.69 -6.11
N GLN A 96 -12.10 -4.32 -7.08
CA GLN A 96 -11.62 -5.57 -7.66
C GLN A 96 -10.36 -5.35 -8.51
N GLY A 97 -10.33 -4.28 -9.31
CA GLY A 97 -9.16 -3.89 -10.10
C GLY A 97 -7.95 -3.54 -9.22
N ILE A 98 -8.18 -2.80 -8.12
CA ILE A 98 -7.14 -2.49 -7.12
C ILE A 98 -6.56 -3.78 -6.54
N HIS A 99 -7.42 -4.72 -6.12
CA HIS A 99 -6.98 -6.02 -5.60
C HIS A 99 -6.12 -6.79 -6.61
N GLN A 100 -6.55 -6.84 -7.88
CA GLN A 100 -5.80 -7.53 -8.94
C GLN A 100 -4.41 -6.92 -9.16
N ILE A 101 -4.31 -5.59 -9.23
CA ILE A 101 -3.01 -4.89 -9.37
C ILE A 101 -2.11 -5.19 -8.17
N ARG A 102 -2.65 -5.18 -6.96
CA ARG A 102 -1.92 -5.51 -5.73
C ARG A 102 -1.30 -6.91 -5.79
N GLU A 103 -2.07 -7.91 -6.18
CA GLU A 103 -1.56 -9.30 -6.26
C GLU A 103 -0.50 -9.45 -7.36
N ILE A 104 -0.64 -8.75 -8.49
CA ILE A 104 0.38 -8.70 -9.54
C ILE A 104 1.67 -8.07 -8.98
N ILE A 105 1.60 -6.94 -8.29
CA ILE A 105 2.76 -6.28 -7.68
C ILE A 105 3.48 -7.22 -6.70
N LYS A 106 2.75 -7.90 -5.81
CA LYS A 106 3.33 -8.88 -4.88
C LYS A 106 4.01 -10.03 -5.60
N THR A 107 3.38 -10.54 -6.66
CA THR A 107 3.95 -11.63 -7.47
C THR A 107 5.26 -11.21 -8.14
N ILE A 108 5.32 -9.99 -8.67
CA ILE A 108 6.54 -9.45 -9.29
C ILE A 108 7.64 -9.26 -8.24
N ALA A 109 7.30 -8.69 -7.08
CA ALA A 109 8.25 -8.48 -5.98
C ALA A 109 8.80 -9.81 -5.44
N ALA A 110 7.98 -10.85 -5.33
CA ALA A 110 8.39 -12.18 -4.89
C ALA A 110 9.38 -12.86 -5.86
N LYS A 111 9.40 -12.44 -7.12
CA LYS A 111 10.40 -12.89 -8.12
C LYS A 111 11.73 -12.10 -8.04
N GLY A 112 11.87 -11.15 -7.13
CA GLY A 112 13.09 -10.40 -6.86
C GLY A 112 13.19 -9.02 -7.53
N THR A 113 12.16 -8.58 -8.25
CA THR A 113 12.12 -7.22 -8.82
C THR A 113 11.90 -6.19 -7.71
N THR A 114 12.73 -5.17 -7.63
CA THR A 114 12.51 -4.02 -6.74
C THR A 114 11.45 -3.10 -7.33
N ILE A 115 10.42 -2.75 -6.53
CA ILE A 115 9.31 -1.93 -7.02
C ILE A 115 9.32 -0.58 -6.31
N LEU A 116 9.34 0.49 -7.09
CA LEU A 116 9.08 1.86 -6.62
C LEU A 116 7.64 2.23 -7.00
N LEU A 117 6.79 2.34 -5.98
CA LEU A 117 5.38 2.67 -6.13
C LEU A 117 5.12 4.10 -5.66
N ALA A 118 4.62 4.97 -6.54
CA ALA A 118 4.04 6.25 -6.15
C ALA A 118 2.53 6.11 -6.07
N SER A 119 1.93 6.49 -4.94
CA SER A 119 0.49 6.44 -4.73
C SER A 119 0.04 7.43 -3.66
N HIS A 120 -1.17 7.97 -3.82
CA HIS A 120 -1.86 8.75 -2.80
C HIS A 120 -2.79 7.88 -1.92
N LEU A 121 -3.00 6.61 -2.28
CA LEU A 121 -3.81 5.67 -1.52
C LEU A 121 -2.96 4.97 -0.45
N LEU A 122 -2.85 5.59 0.71
CA LEU A 122 -1.96 5.15 1.80
C LEU A 122 -2.29 3.73 2.30
N ASP A 123 -3.57 3.36 2.31
CA ASP A 123 -4.03 2.02 2.65
C ASP A 123 -3.48 0.93 1.69
N GLU A 124 -3.34 1.25 0.40
CA GLU A 124 -2.72 0.35 -0.57
C GLU A 124 -1.19 0.27 -0.39
N VAL A 125 -0.55 1.42 -0.13
CA VAL A 125 0.90 1.46 0.19
C VAL A 125 1.19 0.59 1.42
N GLU A 126 0.36 0.67 2.45
CA GLU A 126 0.48 -0.12 3.67
C GLU A 126 0.41 -1.64 3.42
N LYS A 127 -0.45 -2.07 2.48
CA LYS A 127 -0.67 -3.50 2.17
C LYS A 127 0.40 -4.12 1.28
N VAL A 128 1.19 -3.29 0.56
CA VAL A 128 2.11 -3.76 -0.49
C VAL A 128 3.56 -3.42 -0.19
N CYS A 129 3.83 -2.24 0.39
CA CYS A 129 5.17 -1.72 0.53
C CYS A 129 5.83 -2.16 1.84
N THR A 130 7.13 -2.44 1.79
CA THR A 130 7.97 -2.70 2.96
C THR A 130 8.57 -1.42 3.53
N HIS A 131 8.83 -0.43 2.66
CA HIS A 131 9.41 0.86 2.99
C HIS A 131 8.57 1.98 2.39
N VAL A 132 8.62 3.15 3.01
CA VAL A 132 7.92 4.35 2.55
C VAL A 132 8.81 5.57 2.66
N VAL A 133 8.68 6.47 1.68
CA VAL A 133 9.21 7.82 1.73
C VAL A 133 8.05 8.79 1.63
N ILE A 134 7.90 9.67 2.62
CA ILE A 134 6.86 10.69 2.64
C ILE A 134 7.47 12.01 2.22
N LEU A 135 6.92 12.58 1.15
CA LEU A 135 7.35 13.86 0.58
C LEU A 135 6.25 14.91 0.73
N ARG A 136 6.63 16.14 1.07
CA ARG A 136 5.71 17.28 1.10
C ARG A 136 6.43 18.54 0.63
N LYS A 137 5.85 19.22 -0.35
CA LYS A 137 6.43 20.45 -0.96
C LYS A 137 7.90 20.32 -1.36
N GLY A 138 8.30 19.13 -1.83
CA GLY A 138 9.69 18.83 -2.22
C GLY A 138 10.60 18.44 -1.06
N GLU A 139 10.13 18.49 0.19
CA GLU A 139 10.89 18.08 1.38
C GLU A 139 10.53 16.65 1.81
N LYS A 140 11.54 15.92 2.27
CA LYS A 140 11.39 14.58 2.79
C LYS A 140 11.02 14.64 4.28
N LEU A 141 9.77 14.29 4.61
CA LEU A 141 9.29 14.25 5.99
C LEU A 141 9.69 12.95 6.71
N TYR A 142 9.64 11.82 6.00
CA TYR A 142 9.97 10.50 6.55
C TYR A 142 10.63 9.61 5.48
N SER A 143 11.47 8.70 5.92
CA SER A 143 12.02 7.62 5.10
C SER A 143 12.36 6.44 5.99
N GLY A 144 11.74 5.28 5.76
CA GLY A 144 11.98 4.09 6.57
C GLY A 144 11.00 2.96 6.27
N ARG A 145 11.00 1.95 7.14
CA ARG A 145 10.06 0.84 7.04
C ARG A 145 8.64 1.28 7.39
N VAL A 146 7.65 0.72 6.70
CA VAL A 146 6.23 0.92 7.01
C VAL A 146 5.91 0.47 8.43
N ASP A 147 6.46 -0.69 8.87
CA ASP A 147 6.25 -1.19 10.23
C ASP A 147 6.84 -0.28 11.30
N SER A 148 7.98 0.40 11.00
CA SER A 148 8.62 1.33 11.93
C SER A 148 7.87 2.65 12.05
N LEU A 149 7.19 3.07 10.99
CA LEU A 149 6.30 4.23 11.06
C LEU A 149 5.10 3.93 11.97
N LYS A 150 4.63 2.68 11.98
CA LYS A 150 3.59 2.17 12.88
C LYS A 150 4.10 1.76 14.25
N ALA A 151 5.28 2.24 14.68
CA ALA A 151 5.93 1.84 15.93
C ALA A 151 5.19 2.28 17.21
N SER A 152 4.00 2.83 17.14
CA SER A 152 3.08 2.85 18.26
C SER A 152 2.62 1.41 18.54
N PHE A 153 2.59 1.02 19.79
CA PHE A 153 2.04 -0.29 20.21
C PHE A 153 0.53 -0.38 19.91
N GLY A 154 -0.01 0.65 19.26
CA GLY A 154 -1.42 0.84 18.96
C GLY A 154 -2.17 1.50 20.12
N PHE A 155 -3.48 1.37 20.08
CA PHE A 155 -4.36 1.90 21.09
C PHE A 155 -5.53 0.95 21.33
N PHE A 156 -6.19 1.10 22.47
CA PHE A 156 -7.44 0.42 22.77
C PHE A 156 -8.61 1.39 22.66
N GLU A 157 -9.68 0.92 22.00
CA GLU A 157 -11.00 1.54 22.08
C GLU A 157 -11.81 0.80 23.13
N LEU A 158 -12.33 1.52 24.10
CA LEU A 158 -12.99 0.99 25.27
C LEU A 158 -14.34 1.71 25.52
N LYS A 159 -15.38 0.93 25.88
CA LYS A 159 -16.63 1.48 26.42
C LYS A 159 -16.97 0.77 27.72
N THR A 160 -17.48 1.56 28.66
CA THR A 160 -17.98 1.08 29.95
C THR A 160 -19.13 1.96 30.41
N SER A 161 -19.88 1.50 31.39
CA SER A 161 -20.90 2.31 32.08
C SER A 161 -20.32 3.35 33.01
N ASP A 162 -19.09 3.14 33.51
CA ASP A 162 -18.36 4.08 34.39
C ASP A 162 -17.03 4.48 33.73
N ILE A 163 -17.10 5.53 32.92
CA ILE A 163 -15.95 6.01 32.14
C ILE A 163 -14.89 6.67 33.01
N ASP A 164 -15.31 7.31 34.13
CA ASP A 164 -14.40 8.04 35.02
C ASP A 164 -13.50 7.07 35.80
N THR A 165 -14.06 5.97 36.30
CA THR A 165 -13.28 4.91 36.93
C THR A 165 -12.31 4.27 35.94
N LEU A 166 -12.75 3.97 34.72
CA LEU A 166 -11.87 3.42 33.67
C LEU A 166 -10.75 4.40 33.31
N HIS A 167 -11.07 5.68 33.10
CA HIS A 167 -10.08 6.71 32.79
C HIS A 167 -9.01 6.82 33.88
N SER A 168 -9.45 6.88 35.15
CA SER A 168 -8.55 7.00 36.32
C SER A 168 -7.62 5.80 36.42
N PHE A 169 -8.14 4.59 36.21
CA PHE A 169 -7.38 3.35 36.21
C PHE A 169 -6.30 3.33 35.12
N LEU A 170 -6.68 3.65 33.87
CA LEU A 170 -5.73 3.64 32.74
C LEU A 170 -4.67 4.73 32.88
N LYS A 171 -5.01 5.90 33.39
CA LYS A 171 -4.05 7.00 33.61
C LYS A 171 -2.98 6.67 34.64
N GLY A 172 -3.28 5.80 35.60
CA GLY A 172 -2.33 5.31 36.61
C GLY A 172 -1.48 4.13 36.15
N ASN A 173 -1.69 3.62 34.95
CA ASN A 173 -1.04 2.40 34.47
C ASN A 173 0.06 2.72 33.45
N GLU A 174 1.29 2.23 33.67
CA GLU A 174 2.48 2.50 32.85
C GLU A 174 2.37 2.05 31.39
N HIS A 175 1.46 1.13 31.09
CA HIS A 175 1.22 0.67 29.72
C HIS A 175 0.58 1.71 28.83
N PHE A 176 -0.06 2.74 29.43
CA PHE A 176 -0.81 3.74 28.67
C PHE A 176 -0.15 5.11 28.71
N GLY A 177 -0.25 5.83 27.58
CA GLY A 177 0.18 7.22 27.43
C GLY A 177 -1.01 8.16 27.35
N GLU A 178 -1.21 8.75 26.19
CA GLU A 178 -2.34 9.65 25.94
C GLU A 178 -3.68 8.90 26.00
N ILE A 179 -4.68 9.53 26.62
CA ILE A 179 -6.04 9.01 26.70
C ILE A 179 -7.00 10.09 26.20
N LYS A 180 -7.87 9.72 25.25
CA LYS A 180 -8.91 10.59 24.68
C LYS A 180 -10.28 10.01 24.98
N ILE A 181 -11.25 10.89 25.23
CA ILE A 181 -12.65 10.49 25.40
C ILE A 181 -13.50 11.31 24.43
N GLU A 182 -14.18 10.63 23.52
CA GLU A 182 -15.05 11.24 22.53
C GLU A 182 -16.35 10.42 22.41
N ASN A 183 -17.49 11.06 22.54
CA ASN A 183 -18.81 10.43 22.39
C ASN A 183 -19.01 9.13 23.20
N GLY A 184 -18.46 9.07 24.43
CA GLY A 184 -18.55 7.89 25.30
C GLY A 184 -17.63 6.72 24.89
N LEU A 185 -16.74 6.93 23.93
CA LEU A 185 -15.65 6.02 23.58
C LEU A 185 -14.34 6.53 24.18
N LEU A 186 -13.65 5.68 24.92
CA LEU A 186 -12.34 5.96 25.45
C LEU A 186 -11.28 5.33 24.54
N THR A 187 -10.34 6.14 24.07
CA THR A 187 -9.18 5.73 23.28
C THR A 187 -7.91 5.86 24.12
N ALA A 188 -7.24 4.76 24.41
CA ALA A 188 -6.03 4.74 25.23
C ALA A 188 -4.82 4.28 24.40
N PHE A 189 -3.86 5.17 24.18
CA PHE A 189 -2.65 4.89 23.41
C PHE A 189 -1.64 4.12 24.27
N LEU A 190 -0.98 3.12 23.66
CA LEU A 190 -0.07 2.25 24.33
C LEU A 190 1.38 2.76 24.27
N ASN A 191 2.05 2.81 25.42
CA ASN A 191 3.49 3.04 25.55
C ASN A 191 4.30 1.75 25.42
N THR A 192 3.68 0.60 25.75
CA THR A 192 4.32 -0.72 25.72
C THR A 192 3.35 -1.75 25.12
N GLU A 193 3.87 -2.88 24.71
CA GLU A 193 3.03 -3.92 24.13
C GLU A 193 2.10 -4.55 25.18
N LEU A 194 0.80 -4.51 24.90
CA LEU A 194 -0.24 -5.13 25.70
C LEU A 194 -1.28 -5.76 24.77
N ASP A 195 -1.65 -7.01 25.02
CA ASP A 195 -2.71 -7.68 24.27
C ASP A 195 -4.09 -7.46 24.92
N ALA A 196 -5.15 -7.67 24.12
CA ALA A 196 -6.53 -7.45 24.55
C ALA A 196 -6.95 -8.42 25.67
N GLN A 197 -6.44 -9.64 25.69
CA GLN A 197 -6.77 -10.65 26.73
C GLN A 197 -6.21 -10.23 28.08
N LYS A 198 -4.94 -9.78 28.11
CA LYS A 198 -4.30 -9.30 29.33
C LYS A 198 -4.99 -8.06 29.86
N LEU A 199 -5.32 -7.10 28.98
CA LEU A 199 -6.03 -5.89 29.39
C LEU A 199 -7.41 -6.25 29.96
N ASN A 200 -8.18 -7.13 29.28
CA ASN A 200 -9.50 -7.52 29.76
C ASN A 200 -9.44 -8.17 31.15
N LYS A 201 -8.46 -9.07 31.36
CA LYS A 201 -8.25 -9.70 32.66
C LYS A 201 -7.91 -8.65 33.74
N LEU A 202 -6.99 -7.73 33.43
CA LEU A 202 -6.56 -6.67 34.35
C LEU A 202 -7.73 -5.76 34.75
N LEU A 203 -8.58 -5.37 33.79
CA LEU A 203 -9.77 -4.56 34.06
C LEU A 203 -10.76 -5.32 34.94
N PHE A 204 -11.04 -6.58 34.64
CA PHE A 204 -11.97 -7.41 35.40
C PHE A 204 -11.51 -7.63 36.86
N GLU A 205 -10.21 -7.91 37.07
CA GLU A 205 -9.61 -8.06 38.41
C GLU A 205 -9.70 -6.77 39.25
N ASN A 206 -9.83 -5.61 38.60
CA ASN A 206 -10.03 -4.32 39.26
C ASN A 206 -11.50 -3.86 39.28
N GLY A 207 -12.43 -4.77 39.03
CA GLY A 207 -13.87 -4.49 39.09
C GLY A 207 -14.42 -3.65 37.93
N ILE A 208 -13.64 -3.44 36.86
CA ILE A 208 -14.04 -2.67 35.70
C ILE A 208 -14.57 -3.59 34.62
N VAL A 209 -15.85 -3.46 34.29
CA VAL A 209 -16.51 -4.21 33.24
C VAL A 209 -16.65 -3.35 32.00
N VAL A 210 -16.13 -3.83 30.88
CA VAL A 210 -16.19 -3.12 29.60
C VAL A 210 -17.19 -3.79 28.66
N SER A 211 -17.99 -2.99 27.96
CA SER A 211 -18.93 -3.44 26.93
C SER A 211 -18.30 -3.46 25.54
N HIS A 212 -17.16 -2.80 25.39
CA HIS A 212 -16.37 -2.76 24.15
C HIS A 212 -14.89 -2.71 24.50
N LEU A 213 -14.09 -3.59 23.89
CA LEU A 213 -12.64 -3.62 24.01
C LEU A 213 -12.05 -4.09 22.69
N VAL A 214 -11.44 -3.17 21.95
CA VAL A 214 -10.82 -3.46 20.67
C VAL A 214 -9.42 -2.87 20.64
N LYS A 215 -8.40 -3.68 20.33
CA LYS A 215 -7.05 -3.19 20.05
C LYS A 215 -6.95 -2.79 18.60
N ARG A 216 -6.51 -1.57 18.35
CA ARG A 216 -6.23 -1.05 17.02
C ARG A 216 -4.78 -0.62 16.88
N LYS A 217 -4.29 -0.62 15.66
CA LYS A 217 -3.04 0.05 15.28
C LYS A 217 -3.40 1.29 14.48
N GLU A 218 -2.62 2.34 14.65
CA GLU A 218 -2.75 3.52 13.80
C GLU A 218 -2.52 3.15 12.33
N SER A 219 -3.34 3.66 11.47
CA SER A 219 -3.18 3.52 10.02
C SER A 219 -2.03 4.40 9.53
N LEU A 220 -1.46 4.05 8.37
CA LEU A 220 -0.48 4.89 7.70
C LEU A 220 -1.05 6.30 7.40
N GLU A 221 -2.36 6.40 7.17
CA GLU A 221 -3.06 7.67 6.91
C GLU A 221 -3.08 8.57 8.14
N GLU A 222 -3.41 8.05 9.32
CA GLU A 222 -3.42 8.79 10.58
C GLU A 222 -2.02 9.35 10.89
N GLN A 223 -0.99 8.55 10.73
CA GLN A 223 0.40 8.96 10.94
C GLN A 223 0.87 9.98 9.90
N PHE A 224 0.48 9.81 8.64
CA PHE A 224 0.75 10.80 7.60
C PHE A 224 0.13 12.16 7.94
N LEU A 225 -1.12 12.17 8.42
CA LEU A 225 -1.81 13.40 8.84
C LEU A 225 -1.11 14.06 10.02
N GLU A 226 -0.62 13.29 10.97
CA GLU A 226 0.12 13.81 12.13
C GLU A 226 1.46 14.43 11.72
N LEU A 227 2.28 13.71 10.94
CA LEU A 227 3.54 14.21 10.39
C LEU A 227 3.34 15.49 9.57
N THR A 228 2.24 15.55 8.82
CA THR A 228 1.95 16.72 7.99
C THR A 228 1.38 17.92 8.76
N LYS A 229 0.73 17.72 9.90
CA LYS A 229 0.31 18.79 10.81
C LYS A 229 1.51 19.45 11.48
N ASN A 230 2.43 18.66 12.01
CA ASN A 230 3.61 19.12 12.72
C ASN A 230 4.62 19.86 11.83
N ALA A 231 4.62 19.59 10.52
CA ALA A 231 5.44 20.31 9.53
C ALA A 231 4.87 21.70 9.12
N LYS A 232 3.84 22.21 9.82
CA LYS A 232 3.24 23.54 9.60
C LYS A 232 3.77 24.64 10.55
N ALA A 233 4.62 24.26 11.50
CA ALA A 233 5.25 25.19 12.43
C ALA A 233 6.55 25.75 11.90
#